data_668869273d4ba75db92d3d34d03ce7f4
#
_entry.id   668869273d4ba75db92d3d34d03ce7f4
#
_cell.length_a   1.000
_cell.length_b   1.000
_cell.length_c   1.000
_cell.angle_alpha   90.00
_cell.angle_beta   90.00
_cell.angle_gamma   90.00
#
_symmetry.space_group_name_H-M   'P 1'
#
loop_
_entity.id
_entity.type
_entity.pdbx_description
1 polymer ?
#
loop_
_entity_poly.entity_id
_entity_poly.type
_entity_poly.pdbx_seq_one_letter_code
_entity_poly.pdbx_strand_id
1 'polypeptide(L)'
;AWAITEPDAGSNAFGAMRTTVKPDGDEFILNGQKTFITNGPYADTMVVYAKLDDGSGVDRRDQPVLPFVLDKGMEGLTQGNPFHKMGNHSSPTGELFFENIRLGRDRLLAGKPGSDGRESAKANFVAERVGMATFSLGIIEECQRLSIDYAKTRMLYGKPIGELQLIQLKLAEMEIARVNV
;
A
#
# COMPACT_ATOMS: atom_id res chain seq x y z
N ALA A 1 9.81 -0.25 -1.29
CA ALA A 1 8.58 -0.15 -0.49
C ALA A 1 8.03 1.28 -0.49
N TRP A 2 6.76 1.45 -0.13
CA TRP A 2 6.10 2.75 -0.03
C TRP A 2 5.47 2.88 1.36
N ALA A 3 5.96 3.81 2.17
CA ALA A 3 5.72 3.86 3.60
C ALA A 3 5.01 5.16 4.02
N ILE A 4 3.67 5.08 4.20
CA ILE A 4 2.83 6.18 4.68
C ILE A 4 2.19 5.83 6.03
N THR A 5 1.53 4.68 6.12
CA THR A 5 0.72 4.26 7.27
C THR A 5 1.53 4.15 8.56
N GLU A 6 0.95 4.62 9.66
CA GLU A 6 1.51 4.53 11.01
C GLU A 6 0.54 3.82 11.96
N PRO A 7 0.98 3.33 13.13
CA PRO A 7 0.10 2.66 14.09
C PRO A 7 -1.16 3.46 14.43
N ASP A 8 -1.04 4.78 14.57
CA ASP A 8 -2.14 5.68 14.92
C ASP A 8 -2.69 6.48 13.73
N ALA A 9 -2.20 6.23 12.49
CA ALA A 9 -2.54 7.01 11.30
C ALA A 9 -2.73 6.11 10.07
N GLY A 10 -3.91 5.50 9.95
CA GLY A 10 -4.33 4.69 8.79
C GLY A 10 -5.04 5.54 7.74
N SER A 11 -6.37 5.54 7.69
CA SER A 11 -7.16 6.31 6.71
C SER A 11 -6.95 7.83 6.82
N ASN A 12 -6.62 8.35 8.00
CA ASN A 12 -6.23 9.74 8.22
C ASN A 12 -4.69 9.91 8.19
N ALA A 13 -4.02 9.30 7.23
CA ALA A 13 -2.56 9.22 7.19
C ALA A 13 -1.89 10.60 7.31
N PHE A 14 -2.29 11.56 6.49
CA PHE A 14 -1.66 12.89 6.48
C PHE A 14 -2.03 13.76 7.69
N GLY A 15 -3.26 13.63 8.21
CA GLY A 15 -3.71 14.42 9.35
C GLY A 15 -3.07 13.98 10.66
N ALA A 16 -2.97 12.66 10.88
CA ALA A 16 -2.50 12.07 12.13
C ALA A 16 -1.03 11.62 12.12
N MET A 17 -0.31 11.77 11.00
CA MET A 17 1.10 11.35 10.85
C MET A 17 1.99 11.90 11.97
N ARG A 18 2.77 11.03 12.59
CA ARG A 18 3.72 11.35 13.68
C ARG A 18 5.16 11.30 13.25
N THR A 19 5.48 10.53 12.19
CA THR A 19 6.83 10.53 11.61
C THR A 19 7.19 11.95 11.16
N THR A 20 8.31 12.43 11.59
CA THR A 20 8.76 13.81 11.34
C THR A 20 10.18 13.86 10.78
N VAL A 21 10.43 14.89 9.99
CA VAL A 21 11.78 15.33 9.63
C VAL A 21 12.02 16.75 10.16
N LYS A 22 13.18 16.95 10.80
CA LYS A 22 13.63 18.25 11.27
C LYS A 22 14.82 18.71 10.43
N PRO A 23 14.83 19.96 9.95
CA PRO A 23 16.01 20.53 9.31
C PRO A 23 17.20 20.57 10.28
N ASP A 24 18.39 20.19 9.80
CA ASP A 24 19.67 20.28 10.50
C ASP A 24 20.75 20.73 9.52
N GLY A 25 20.90 22.04 9.34
CA GLY A 25 21.76 22.63 8.31
C GLY A 25 21.28 22.28 6.89
N ASP A 26 22.12 21.58 6.14
CA ASP A 26 21.79 21.11 4.79
C ASP A 26 21.13 19.71 4.74
N GLU A 27 20.92 19.10 5.89
CA GLU A 27 20.33 17.78 6.04
C GLU A 27 18.97 17.84 6.76
N PHE A 28 18.35 16.68 6.87
CA PHE A 28 17.15 16.45 7.67
C PHE A 28 17.38 15.28 8.62
N ILE A 29 16.80 15.35 9.81
CA ILE A 29 16.80 14.26 10.79
C ILE A 29 15.40 13.63 10.81
N LEU A 30 15.30 12.38 10.38
CA LEU A 30 14.06 11.61 10.34
C LEU A 30 13.90 10.79 11.61
N ASN A 31 12.71 10.88 12.22
CA ASN A 31 12.28 10.06 13.35
C ASN A 31 10.84 9.60 13.19
N GLY A 32 10.54 8.37 13.61
CA GLY A 32 9.19 7.84 13.62
C GLY A 32 9.08 6.35 13.35
N GLN A 33 7.88 5.93 12.95
CA GLN A 33 7.56 4.54 12.70
C GLN A 33 6.52 4.45 11.59
N LYS A 34 6.63 3.40 10.77
CA LYS A 34 5.61 3.03 9.77
C LYS A 34 5.19 1.58 10.00
N THR A 35 3.91 1.28 9.75
CA THR A 35 3.36 -0.07 9.90
C THR A 35 2.55 -0.50 8.70
N PHE A 36 2.33 -1.80 8.55
CA PHE A 36 1.64 -2.42 7.41
C PHE A 36 2.31 -2.12 6.06
N ILE A 37 3.64 -1.97 6.04
CA ILE A 37 4.38 -1.63 4.84
C ILE A 37 4.66 -2.89 4.03
N THR A 38 4.04 -2.99 2.86
CA THR A 38 4.28 -4.07 1.90
C THR A 38 5.72 -4.04 1.43
N ASN A 39 6.37 -5.20 1.48
CA ASN A 39 7.81 -5.38 1.27
C ASN A 39 8.73 -4.61 2.24
N GLY A 40 8.20 -3.87 3.21
CA GLY A 40 9.00 -3.15 4.20
C GLY A 40 10.11 -3.97 4.84
N PRO A 41 9.86 -5.22 5.28
CA PRO A 41 10.89 -6.08 5.88
C PRO A 41 12.08 -6.40 4.97
N TYR A 42 11.92 -6.36 3.64
CA TYR A 42 12.93 -6.85 2.69
C TYR A 42 13.37 -5.83 1.63
N ALA A 43 12.67 -4.70 1.53
CA ALA A 43 12.95 -3.71 0.50
C ALA A 43 14.38 -3.17 0.62
N ASP A 44 15.09 -3.11 -0.50
CA ASP A 44 16.40 -2.47 -0.59
C ASP A 44 16.28 -0.95 -0.66
N THR A 45 15.19 -0.46 -1.27
CA THR A 45 14.88 0.98 -1.37
C THR A 45 13.42 1.22 -0.98
N MET A 46 13.16 2.31 -0.26
CA MET A 46 11.84 2.68 0.21
C MET A 46 11.58 4.18 0.13
N VAL A 47 10.33 4.54 -0.18
CA VAL A 47 9.84 5.92 -0.10
C VAL A 47 9.11 6.09 1.21
N VAL A 48 9.55 7.02 2.03
CA VAL A 48 8.99 7.31 3.35
C VAL A 48 8.44 8.72 3.37
N TYR A 49 7.19 8.86 3.79
CA TYR A 49 6.55 10.16 3.97
C TYR A 49 6.66 10.60 5.44
N ALA A 50 7.10 11.83 5.65
CA ALA A 50 7.26 12.42 6.96
C ALA A 50 6.79 13.87 6.97
N LYS A 51 6.33 14.38 8.12
CA LYS A 51 5.99 15.79 8.31
C LYS A 51 7.22 16.62 8.54
N LEU A 52 7.27 17.79 7.92
CA LEU A 52 8.30 18.79 8.17
C LEU A 52 8.00 19.50 9.50
N ASP A 53 8.86 19.29 10.49
CA ASP A 53 8.88 20.02 11.75
C ASP A 53 10.03 21.03 11.72
N ASP A 54 9.77 22.20 11.16
CA ASP A 54 10.75 23.28 11.02
C ASP A 54 10.76 24.25 12.21
N GLY A 55 10.00 23.94 13.27
CA GLY A 55 9.89 24.79 14.46
C GLY A 55 9.03 26.03 14.28
N SER A 56 8.31 26.16 13.15
CA SER A 56 7.42 27.32 12.86
C SER A 56 6.19 27.42 13.77
N GLY A 57 5.90 26.38 14.54
CA GLY A 57 4.69 26.32 15.41
C GLY A 57 3.40 26.08 14.64
N VAL A 58 3.44 25.76 13.35
CA VAL A 58 2.30 25.35 12.56
C VAL A 58 1.68 24.06 13.13
N ASP A 59 0.34 23.99 13.21
CA ASP A 59 -0.36 22.80 13.66
C ASP A 59 0.13 21.57 12.86
N ARG A 60 0.37 20.47 13.56
CA ARG A 60 0.86 19.25 12.93
C ARG A 60 0.02 18.79 11.74
N ARG A 61 -1.28 19.05 11.74
CA ARG A 61 -2.18 18.71 10.63
C ARG A 61 -1.82 19.45 9.35
N ASP A 62 -1.34 20.68 9.47
CA ASP A 62 -1.05 21.60 8.37
C ASP A 62 0.43 21.59 7.96
N GLN A 63 1.29 20.94 8.74
CA GLN A 63 2.72 20.79 8.37
C GLN A 63 2.84 20.12 7.01
N PRO A 64 3.76 20.59 6.14
CA PRO A 64 4.05 19.95 4.85
C PRO A 64 4.47 18.49 5.03
N VAL A 65 4.05 17.63 4.12
CA VAL A 65 4.47 16.23 4.07
C VAL A 65 5.51 16.06 2.97
N LEU A 66 6.68 15.57 3.34
CA LEU A 66 7.81 15.40 2.43
C LEU A 66 8.11 13.92 2.22
N PRO A 67 8.28 13.47 0.95
CA PRO A 67 8.70 12.12 0.62
C PRO A 67 10.22 12.02 0.53
N PHE A 68 10.82 11.04 1.20
CA PHE A 68 12.25 10.76 1.17
C PHE A 68 12.54 9.35 0.67
N VAL A 69 13.65 9.17 -0.03
CA VAL A 69 14.16 7.86 -0.43
C VAL A 69 15.18 7.38 0.60
N LEU A 70 14.91 6.21 1.18
CA LEU A 70 15.82 5.53 2.09
C LEU A 70 16.30 4.22 1.45
N ASP A 71 17.54 3.86 1.73
CA ASP A 71 18.12 2.58 1.34
C ASP A 71 18.30 1.68 2.56
N LYS A 72 18.20 0.39 2.35
CA LYS A 72 18.46 -0.63 3.35
C LYS A 72 19.85 -0.46 3.95
N GLY A 73 19.95 -0.64 5.26
CA GLY A 73 21.22 -0.55 5.99
C GLY A 73 21.64 0.87 6.33
N MET A 74 20.83 1.89 6.06
CA MET A 74 21.11 3.24 6.59
C MET A 74 21.12 3.19 8.11
N GLU A 75 22.05 3.94 8.72
CA GLU A 75 22.13 4.07 10.18
C GLU A 75 20.83 4.65 10.74
N GLY A 76 20.32 4.03 11.80
CA GLY A 76 19.03 4.40 12.41
C GLY A 76 17.79 3.78 11.75
N LEU A 77 17.92 3.07 10.60
CA LEU A 77 16.82 2.34 9.98
C LEU A 77 16.75 0.91 10.48
N THR A 78 15.61 0.54 11.07
CA THR A 78 15.30 -0.84 11.41
C THR A 78 14.10 -1.32 10.61
N GLN A 79 14.29 -2.41 9.83
CA GLN A 79 13.22 -3.12 9.15
C GLN A 79 12.74 -4.26 10.05
N GLY A 80 11.47 -4.22 10.46
CA GLY A 80 10.87 -5.23 11.34
C GLY A 80 10.65 -6.57 10.64
N ASN A 81 10.29 -7.58 11.40
CA ASN A 81 9.94 -8.89 10.87
C ASN A 81 8.60 -8.84 10.11
N PRO A 82 8.40 -9.72 9.11
CA PRO A 82 7.11 -9.86 8.44
C PRO A 82 6.02 -10.27 9.43
N PHE A 83 4.85 -9.66 9.31
CA PHE A 83 3.66 -10.07 10.04
C PHE A 83 3.20 -11.46 9.61
N HIS A 84 2.77 -12.27 10.57
CA HIS A 84 2.08 -13.53 10.29
C HIS A 84 0.62 -13.24 9.95
N LYS A 85 0.34 -13.12 8.65
CA LYS A 85 -1.00 -12.76 8.14
C LYS A 85 -1.87 -14.00 7.94
N MET A 86 -3.20 -13.80 7.92
CA MET A 86 -4.16 -14.87 7.61
C MET A 86 -4.05 -15.35 6.15
N GLY A 87 -3.58 -14.51 5.23
CA GLY A 87 -3.39 -14.81 3.82
C GLY A 87 -2.32 -13.93 3.17
N ASN A 88 -2.10 -14.10 1.88
CA ASN A 88 -1.10 -13.36 1.10
C ASN A 88 0.31 -13.42 1.71
N HIS A 89 0.76 -14.60 2.13
CA HIS A 89 2.07 -14.78 2.78
C HIS A 89 3.25 -14.44 1.87
N SER A 90 3.08 -14.63 0.56
CA SER A 90 4.07 -14.25 -0.47
C SER A 90 4.19 -12.73 -0.71
N SER A 91 3.30 -11.92 -0.11
CA SER A 91 3.40 -10.46 -0.09
C SER A 91 3.73 -10.00 1.33
N PRO A 92 5.01 -10.01 1.75
CA PRO A 92 5.40 -9.70 3.12
C PRO A 92 5.02 -8.26 3.48
N THR A 93 4.56 -8.07 4.71
CA THR A 93 4.14 -6.77 5.23
C THR A 93 4.70 -6.63 6.64
N GLY A 94 5.24 -5.48 7.00
CA GLY A 94 5.83 -5.28 8.33
C GLY A 94 5.97 -3.83 8.71
N GLU A 95 6.82 -3.58 9.68
CA GLU A 95 7.08 -2.27 10.26
C GLU A 95 8.45 -1.73 9.86
N LEU A 96 8.56 -0.42 9.88
CA LEU A 96 9.82 0.32 9.71
C LEU A 96 9.98 1.29 10.88
N PHE A 97 11.17 1.35 11.46
CA PHE A 97 11.50 2.24 12.56
C PHE A 97 12.63 3.16 12.14
N PHE A 98 12.50 4.43 12.47
CA PHE A 98 13.44 5.47 12.11
C PHE A 98 13.94 6.18 13.39
N GLU A 99 15.21 6.11 13.65
CA GLU A 99 15.83 6.71 14.81
C GLU A 99 17.02 7.59 14.39
N ASN A 100 16.80 8.91 14.39
CA ASN A 100 17.79 9.94 14.04
C ASN A 100 18.48 9.71 12.68
N ILE A 101 17.74 9.25 11.67
CA ILE A 101 18.30 9.02 10.34
C ILE A 101 18.65 10.36 9.70
N ARG A 102 19.91 10.52 9.30
CA ARG A 102 20.38 11.70 8.56
C ARG A 102 20.10 11.55 7.07
N LEU A 103 19.40 12.52 6.50
CA LEU A 103 19.00 12.53 5.09
C LEU A 103 19.49 13.80 4.42
N GLY A 104 20.35 13.66 3.42
CA GLY A 104 20.72 14.76 2.56
C GLY A 104 19.55 15.24 1.69
N ARG A 105 19.65 16.44 1.14
CA ARG A 105 18.62 17.02 0.24
C ARG A 105 18.43 16.21 -1.04
N ASP A 106 19.43 15.47 -1.47
CA ASP A 106 19.39 14.53 -2.59
C ASP A 106 18.44 13.35 -2.37
N ARG A 107 18.11 13.05 -1.10
CA ARG A 107 17.15 12.02 -0.69
C ARG A 107 15.69 12.48 -0.74
N LEU A 108 15.44 13.78 -0.83
CA LEU A 108 14.10 14.33 -0.98
C LEU A 108 13.60 14.08 -2.40
N LEU A 109 12.53 13.28 -2.53
CA LEU A 109 11.84 13.11 -3.81
C LEU A 109 11.18 14.42 -4.20
N ALA A 110 11.69 14.99 -5.26
CA ALA A 110 11.41 16.35 -5.65
C ALA A 110 9.92 16.60 -5.99
N GLY A 111 9.32 17.44 -5.19
CA GLY A 111 8.58 18.57 -5.71
C GLY A 111 9.52 19.79 -5.73
N LYS A 112 9.09 20.91 -6.27
CA LYS A 112 9.80 22.18 -6.09
C LYS A 112 10.03 22.44 -4.60
N PRO A 113 11.11 23.12 -4.18
CA PRO A 113 11.28 23.53 -2.79
C PRO A 113 9.97 24.15 -2.27
N GLY A 114 9.40 23.59 -1.19
CA GLY A 114 8.11 24.03 -0.63
C GLY A 114 6.87 23.31 -1.18
N SER A 115 6.99 22.35 -2.11
CA SER A 115 5.84 21.54 -2.55
C SER A 115 5.48 20.50 -1.48
N ASP A 116 4.17 20.33 -1.26
CA ASP A 116 3.62 19.30 -0.37
C ASP A 116 3.55 17.97 -1.13
N GLY A 117 4.16 16.91 -0.61
CA GLY A 117 4.14 15.55 -1.17
C GLY A 117 2.76 14.88 -1.13
N ARG A 118 1.76 15.51 -0.50
CA ARG A 118 0.38 15.00 -0.42
C ARG A 118 -0.25 14.81 -1.80
N GLU A 119 -0.01 15.71 -2.74
CA GLU A 119 -0.63 15.62 -4.07
C GLU A 119 -0.09 14.41 -4.87
N SER A 120 1.21 14.16 -4.81
CA SER A 120 1.80 12.97 -5.45
C SER A 120 1.31 11.67 -4.81
N ALA A 121 1.17 11.66 -3.49
CA ALA A 121 0.64 10.50 -2.77
C ALA A 121 -0.84 10.26 -3.11
N LYS A 122 -1.67 11.31 -3.24
CA LYS A 122 -3.08 11.17 -3.67
C LYS A 122 -3.19 10.58 -5.08
N ALA A 123 -2.35 11.00 -6.02
CA ALA A 123 -2.33 10.44 -7.36
C ALA A 123 -2.01 8.93 -7.34
N ASN A 124 -1.04 8.50 -6.52
CA ASN A 124 -0.72 7.08 -6.33
C ASN A 124 -1.91 6.32 -5.74
N PHE A 125 -2.61 6.85 -4.75
CA PHE A 125 -3.81 6.21 -4.20
C PHE A 125 -4.92 6.00 -5.25
N VAL A 126 -5.09 6.93 -6.19
CA VAL A 126 -6.06 6.76 -7.28
C VAL A 126 -5.63 5.61 -8.20
N ALA A 127 -4.36 5.57 -8.60
CA ALA A 127 -3.82 4.49 -9.43
C ALA A 127 -3.94 3.12 -8.74
N GLU A 128 -3.65 3.03 -7.45
CA GLU A 128 -3.79 1.79 -6.66
C GLU A 128 -5.24 1.30 -6.61
N ARG A 129 -6.22 2.19 -6.41
CA ARG A 129 -7.64 1.81 -6.39
C ARG A 129 -8.08 1.21 -7.71
N VAL A 130 -7.69 1.80 -8.84
CA VAL A 130 -7.95 1.24 -10.18
C VAL A 130 -7.24 -0.10 -10.35
N GLY A 131 -6.00 -0.21 -9.90
CA GLY A 131 -5.24 -1.46 -9.91
C GLY A 131 -5.93 -2.59 -9.14
N MET A 132 -6.55 -2.30 -8.00
CA MET A 132 -7.28 -3.30 -7.21
C MET A 132 -8.52 -3.84 -7.93
N ALA A 133 -9.24 -3.00 -8.68
CA ALA A 133 -10.33 -3.45 -9.53
C ALA A 133 -9.84 -4.44 -10.60
N THR A 134 -8.75 -4.10 -11.30
CA THR A 134 -8.12 -4.98 -12.30
C THR A 134 -7.67 -6.32 -11.70
N PHE A 135 -7.13 -6.30 -10.47
CA PHE A 135 -6.75 -7.52 -9.75
C PHE A 135 -7.96 -8.42 -9.48
N SER A 136 -9.06 -7.82 -9.03
CA SER A 136 -10.32 -8.53 -8.76
C SER A 136 -10.90 -9.13 -10.03
N LEU A 137 -10.87 -8.41 -11.15
CA LEU A 137 -11.34 -8.89 -12.45
C LEU A 137 -10.61 -10.16 -12.89
N GLY A 138 -9.27 -10.19 -12.79
CA GLY A 138 -8.49 -11.39 -13.15
C GLY A 138 -8.86 -12.62 -12.30
N ILE A 139 -9.14 -12.44 -11.01
CA ILE A 139 -9.58 -13.53 -10.13
C ILE A 139 -10.99 -14.00 -10.55
N ILE A 140 -11.90 -13.09 -10.83
CA ILE A 140 -13.27 -13.41 -11.26
C ILE A 140 -13.25 -14.20 -12.56
N GLU A 141 -12.49 -13.77 -13.56
CA GLU A 141 -12.37 -14.44 -14.87
C GLU A 141 -11.86 -15.87 -14.73
N GLU A 142 -10.81 -16.10 -13.93
CA GLU A 142 -10.27 -17.45 -13.74
C GLU A 142 -11.24 -18.33 -12.94
N CYS A 143 -11.88 -17.81 -11.90
CA CYS A 143 -12.91 -18.55 -11.15
C CYS A 143 -14.09 -18.93 -12.04
N GLN A 144 -14.54 -18.01 -12.89
CA GLN A 144 -15.63 -18.27 -13.85
C GLN A 144 -15.23 -19.33 -14.87
N ARG A 145 -14.05 -19.24 -15.47
CA ARG A 145 -13.53 -20.23 -16.42
C ARG A 145 -13.52 -21.63 -15.80
N LEU A 146 -12.91 -21.79 -14.62
CA LEU A 146 -12.86 -23.07 -13.92
C LEU A 146 -14.25 -23.61 -13.57
N SER A 147 -15.15 -22.73 -13.15
CA SER A 147 -16.54 -23.11 -12.80
C SER A 147 -17.33 -23.60 -14.02
N ILE A 148 -17.18 -22.92 -15.17
CA ILE A 148 -17.83 -23.31 -16.42
C ILE A 148 -17.29 -24.66 -16.91
N ASP A 149 -15.97 -24.85 -16.91
CA ASP A 149 -15.34 -26.10 -17.33
C ASP A 149 -15.79 -27.28 -16.45
N TYR A 150 -15.84 -27.07 -15.14
CA TYR A 150 -16.35 -28.07 -14.21
C TYR A 150 -17.85 -28.35 -14.42
N ALA A 151 -18.68 -27.32 -14.62
CA ALA A 151 -20.10 -27.45 -14.85
C ALA A 151 -20.44 -28.23 -16.13
N LYS A 152 -19.58 -28.15 -17.16
CA LYS A 152 -19.73 -28.92 -18.41
C LYS A 152 -19.33 -30.39 -18.27
N THR A 153 -18.44 -30.73 -17.36
CA THR A 153 -17.86 -32.07 -17.24
C THR A 153 -18.43 -32.89 -16.10
N ARG A 154 -18.86 -32.25 -15.01
CA ARG A 154 -19.42 -32.93 -13.84
C ARG A 154 -20.83 -33.44 -14.14
N MET A 155 -21.02 -34.74 -14.09
CA MET A 155 -22.30 -35.40 -14.33
C MET A 155 -23.08 -35.56 -13.01
N LEU A 156 -24.38 -35.25 -13.04
CA LEU A 156 -25.36 -35.51 -11.96
C LEU A 156 -26.70 -35.82 -12.58
N TYR A 157 -27.38 -36.84 -12.09
CA TYR A 157 -28.65 -37.31 -12.66
C TYR A 157 -28.60 -37.60 -14.17
N GLY A 158 -27.45 -38.10 -14.67
CA GLY A 158 -27.26 -38.48 -16.07
C GLY A 158 -26.98 -37.32 -17.03
N LYS A 159 -26.77 -36.11 -16.54
CA LYS A 159 -26.47 -34.91 -17.34
C LYS A 159 -25.43 -34.00 -16.69
N PRO A 160 -24.77 -33.13 -17.45
CA PRO A 160 -23.87 -32.12 -16.88
C PRO A 160 -24.60 -31.20 -15.88
N ILE A 161 -23.91 -30.83 -14.79
CA ILE A 161 -24.55 -29.96 -13.78
C ILE A 161 -24.82 -28.55 -14.33
N GLY A 162 -24.15 -28.13 -15.40
CA GLY A 162 -24.43 -26.88 -16.10
C GLY A 162 -25.82 -26.76 -16.70
N GLU A 163 -26.56 -27.89 -16.83
CA GLU A 163 -27.94 -27.89 -17.26
C GLU A 163 -28.95 -27.67 -16.10
N LEU A 164 -28.45 -27.60 -14.86
CA LEU A 164 -29.28 -27.35 -13.68
C LEU A 164 -29.46 -25.85 -13.47
N GLN A 165 -30.68 -25.37 -13.32
CA GLN A 165 -31.02 -23.96 -13.20
C GLN A 165 -30.26 -23.23 -12.07
N LEU A 166 -30.08 -23.89 -10.90
CA LEU A 166 -29.33 -23.29 -9.78
C LEU A 166 -27.83 -23.11 -10.08
N ILE A 167 -27.24 -23.96 -10.93
CA ILE A 167 -25.88 -23.81 -11.39
C ILE A 167 -25.81 -22.68 -12.42
N GLN A 168 -26.75 -22.63 -13.35
CA GLN A 168 -26.85 -21.54 -14.34
C GLN A 168 -26.98 -20.17 -13.67
N LEU A 169 -27.80 -20.07 -12.59
CA LEU A 169 -27.93 -18.85 -11.81
C LEU A 169 -26.59 -18.41 -11.23
N LYS A 170 -25.84 -19.33 -10.61
CA LYS A 170 -24.50 -19.02 -10.05
C LYS A 170 -23.51 -18.54 -11.12
N LEU A 171 -23.51 -19.17 -12.29
CA LEU A 171 -22.65 -18.74 -13.40
C LEU A 171 -23.05 -17.36 -13.94
N ALA A 172 -24.35 -17.06 -14.00
CA ALA A 172 -24.87 -15.75 -14.38
C ALA A 172 -24.48 -14.67 -13.35
N GLU A 173 -24.55 -14.96 -12.05
CA GLU A 173 -24.09 -14.05 -10.98
C GLU A 173 -22.59 -13.75 -11.09
N MET A 174 -21.78 -14.75 -11.43
CA MET A 174 -20.34 -14.54 -11.68
C MET A 174 -20.10 -13.59 -12.88
N GLU A 175 -20.86 -13.75 -13.98
CA GLU A 175 -20.77 -12.87 -15.14
C GLU A 175 -21.23 -11.45 -14.82
N ILE A 176 -22.29 -11.28 -14.05
CA ILE A 176 -22.74 -9.96 -13.58
C ILE A 176 -21.63 -9.29 -12.75
N ALA A 177 -20.99 -10.03 -11.83
CA ALA A 177 -19.86 -9.50 -11.05
C ALA A 177 -18.71 -9.08 -11.97
N ARG A 178 -18.36 -9.90 -12.98
CA ARG A 178 -17.28 -9.60 -13.94
C ARG A 178 -17.53 -8.30 -14.72
N VAL A 179 -18.77 -8.08 -15.16
CA VAL A 179 -19.13 -6.90 -15.97
C VAL A 179 -19.20 -5.62 -15.11
N ASN A 180 -19.46 -5.74 -13.80
CA ASN A 180 -19.59 -4.59 -12.90
C ASN A 180 -18.26 -4.11 -12.27
N VAL A 181 -17.17 -4.84 -12.43
CA VAL A 181 -15.82 -4.44 -12.00
C VAL A 181 -15.13 -3.62 -13.08
#